data_c8cb89b4a4afaa5450b9b5460ea68288
#
_entry.id   c8cb89b4a4afaa5450b9b5460ea68288
#
_cell.length_a   1.000
_cell.length_b   1.000
_cell.length_c   1.000
_cell.angle_alpha   90.00
_cell.angle_beta   90.00
_cell.angle_gamma   90.00
#
_symmetry.space_group_name_H-M   'P 1'
#
loop_
_entity.id
_entity.type
_entity.pdbx_description
1 polymer ?
#
loop_
_entity_poly.entity_id
_entity_poly.type
_entity_poly.pdbx_seq_one_letter_code
_entity_poly.pdbx_strand_id
1 'polypeptide(L)'
;MSSNSGLRVRQHHRREIELPVEFVVAEEYREQLRFSSKSSVINDHMLRGTSVDISPGGMGFTCRQFLPRQCEGSLRVFDPTPVGVRADGTAILEVAFEQRVKVRRVQMTSHEPTYFIGVSFAEPDSVDPNIGDRIMLLTGAGEGDPAPPAASPPTPPGAPDA
;
A
#
# COMPACT_ATOMS: atom_id res chain seq x y z
N MET A 1 28.07 -29.75 -9.48
CA MET A 1 27.82 -28.28 -9.53
C MET A 1 26.43 -28.03 -9.01
N SER A 2 26.35 -27.58 -7.79
CA SER A 2 25.09 -27.19 -7.20
C SER A 2 24.72 -25.81 -7.75
N SER A 3 23.75 -25.76 -8.62
CA SER A 3 23.11 -24.53 -8.95
C SER A 3 22.34 -24.07 -7.71
N ASN A 4 22.97 -23.20 -6.98
CA ASN A 4 22.32 -22.50 -5.91
C ASN A 4 21.31 -21.53 -6.54
N SER A 5 20.18 -22.05 -6.94
CA SER A 5 19.03 -21.20 -7.19
C SER A 5 18.66 -20.59 -5.87
N GLY A 6 19.25 -19.45 -5.60
CA GLY A 6 18.95 -18.70 -4.40
C GLY A 6 17.49 -18.27 -4.43
N LEU A 7 16.64 -19.14 -4.00
CA LEU A 7 15.32 -18.78 -3.56
C LEU A 7 15.52 -17.76 -2.44
N ARG A 8 15.43 -16.48 -2.78
CA ARG A 8 15.33 -15.45 -1.77
C ARG A 8 14.06 -15.71 -1.00
N VAL A 9 14.19 -16.50 0.06
CA VAL A 9 13.11 -16.67 1.02
C VAL A 9 12.80 -15.28 1.55
N ARG A 10 11.59 -14.81 1.27
CA ARG A 10 11.12 -13.54 1.81
C ARG A 10 11.14 -13.65 3.33
N GLN A 11 11.91 -12.80 3.96
CA GLN A 11 12.07 -12.81 5.42
C GLN A 11 10.78 -12.44 6.16
N HIS A 12 9.85 -11.79 5.47
CA HIS A 12 8.63 -11.28 6.07
C HIS A 12 7.42 -11.62 5.20
N HIS A 13 6.35 -12.05 5.87
CA HIS A 13 5.08 -12.27 5.22
C HIS A 13 4.49 -10.93 4.76
N ARG A 14 4.08 -10.86 3.50
CA ARG A 14 3.41 -9.67 2.95
C ARG A 14 1.90 -9.86 3.00
N ARG A 15 1.21 -8.82 3.40
CA ARG A 15 -0.25 -8.78 3.42
C ARG A 15 -0.75 -7.82 2.36
N GLU A 16 -1.74 -8.24 1.62
CA GLU A 16 -2.40 -7.39 0.62
C GLU A 16 -3.30 -6.38 1.33
N ILE A 17 -3.14 -5.13 0.98
CA ILE A 17 -3.92 -4.01 1.51
C ILE A 17 -4.15 -2.98 0.41
N GLU A 18 -5.28 -2.30 0.48
CA GLU A 18 -5.67 -1.31 -0.53
C GLU A 18 -6.11 -0.02 0.18
N LEU A 19 -5.14 0.83 0.49
CA LEU A 19 -5.34 2.06 1.24
C LEU A 19 -4.73 3.25 0.49
N PRO A 20 -5.30 4.45 0.67
CA PRO A 20 -4.69 5.66 0.11
C PRO A 20 -3.31 5.89 0.71
N VAL A 21 -2.34 6.23 -0.13
CA VAL A 21 -0.99 6.58 0.31
C VAL A 21 -0.54 7.89 -0.32
N GLU A 22 0.34 8.60 0.37
CA GLU A 22 1.07 9.75 -0.16
C GLU A 22 2.55 9.50 -0.02
N PHE A 23 3.29 9.77 -1.09
CA PHE A 23 4.75 9.76 -1.08
C PHE A 23 5.24 11.20 -1.18
N VAL A 24 6.05 11.61 -0.22
CA VAL A 24 6.67 12.94 -0.16
C VAL A 24 8.17 12.77 -0.37
N VAL A 25 8.71 13.39 -1.41
CA VAL A 25 10.14 13.33 -1.73
C VAL A 25 10.93 13.96 -0.59
N ALA A 26 11.97 13.26 -0.12
CA ALA A 26 12.88 13.80 0.89
C ALA A 26 13.59 15.05 0.36
N GLU A 27 13.87 15.97 1.25
CA GLU A 27 14.41 17.28 0.90
C GLU A 27 15.67 17.19 0.03
N GLU A 28 16.54 16.23 0.32
CA GLU A 28 17.79 16.00 -0.41
C GLU A 28 17.61 15.66 -1.88
N TYR A 29 16.43 15.16 -2.25
CA TYR A 29 16.12 14.74 -3.61
C TYR A 29 15.23 15.73 -4.38
N ARG A 30 14.73 16.79 -3.73
CA ARG A 30 13.77 17.72 -4.33
C ARG A 30 14.31 18.52 -5.50
N GLU A 31 15.61 18.73 -5.56
CA GLU A 31 16.24 19.42 -6.71
C GLU A 31 16.31 18.52 -7.93
N GLN A 32 16.41 17.20 -7.73
CA GLN A 32 16.59 16.20 -8.77
C GLN A 32 15.28 15.58 -9.23
N LEU A 33 14.26 15.61 -8.39
CA LEU A 33 13.00 14.93 -8.63
C LEU A 33 11.82 15.87 -8.42
N ARG A 34 11.16 16.19 -9.53
CA ARG A 34 9.91 16.95 -9.54
C ARG A 34 8.86 16.22 -10.35
N PHE A 35 7.67 16.17 -9.85
CA PHE A 35 6.56 15.53 -10.55
C PHE A 35 5.90 16.51 -11.51
N SER A 36 5.60 16.06 -12.71
CA SER A 36 4.79 16.83 -13.63
C SER A 36 3.35 16.91 -13.15
N SER A 37 2.69 18.03 -13.38
CA SER A 37 1.31 18.24 -12.99
C SER A 37 0.38 17.22 -13.65
N LYS A 38 -0.11 16.29 -12.84
CA LYS A 38 -1.11 15.28 -13.21
C LYS A 38 -2.08 15.10 -12.04
N SER A 39 -3.21 14.49 -12.29
CA SER A 39 -4.27 14.31 -11.28
C SER A 39 -3.84 13.61 -9.99
N SER A 40 -2.78 12.80 -10.05
CA SER A 40 -2.22 12.11 -8.88
C SER A 40 -1.14 12.89 -8.13
N VAL A 41 -0.77 14.08 -8.62
CA VAL A 41 0.27 14.91 -8.04
C VAL A 41 -0.37 16.04 -7.24
N ILE A 42 -0.06 16.13 -5.96
CA ILE A 42 -0.56 17.19 -5.07
C ILE A 42 0.28 18.46 -5.25
N ASN A 43 1.59 18.28 -5.38
CA ASN A 43 2.57 19.32 -5.70
C ASN A 43 3.82 18.66 -6.29
N ASP A 44 4.81 19.46 -6.67
CA ASP A 44 6.03 18.98 -7.35
C ASP A 44 6.78 17.88 -6.60
N HIS A 45 6.53 17.70 -5.30
CA HIS A 45 7.27 16.77 -4.45
C HIS A 45 6.39 15.76 -3.72
N MET A 46 5.10 15.77 -3.99
CA MET A 46 4.13 14.91 -3.32
C MET A 46 3.17 14.29 -4.32
N LEU A 47 3.08 12.98 -4.29
CA LEU A 47 2.14 12.22 -5.13
C LEU A 47 1.23 11.32 -4.29
N ARG A 48 0.11 10.97 -4.86
CA ARG A 48 -0.85 10.01 -4.30
C ARG A 48 -0.76 8.68 -5.03
N GLY A 49 -1.02 7.63 -4.28
CA GLY A 49 -1.12 6.29 -4.80
C GLY A 49 -2.04 5.43 -3.95
N THR A 50 -2.01 4.15 -4.23
CA THR A 50 -2.78 3.13 -3.50
C THR A 50 -1.84 2.02 -3.07
N SER A 51 -1.88 1.65 -1.81
CA SER A 51 -1.07 0.53 -1.31
C SER A 51 -1.49 -0.78 -1.96
N VAL A 52 -0.56 -1.70 -2.06
CA VAL A 52 -0.79 -3.06 -2.59
C VAL A 52 -0.50 -4.09 -1.50
N ASP A 53 0.63 -3.97 -0.87
CA ASP A 53 1.05 -4.89 0.18
C ASP A 53 1.90 -4.18 1.24
N ILE A 54 2.00 -4.78 2.41
CA ILE A 54 2.84 -4.30 3.51
C ILE A 54 3.47 -5.47 4.27
N SER A 55 4.67 -5.23 4.76
CA SER A 55 5.40 -6.12 5.67
C SER A 55 6.25 -5.28 6.62
N PRO A 56 6.83 -5.86 7.69
CA PRO A 56 7.72 -5.11 8.58
C PRO A 56 8.94 -4.50 7.89
N GLY A 57 9.38 -5.04 6.77
CA GLY A 57 10.56 -4.55 6.03
C GLY A 57 10.27 -3.49 4.98
N GLY A 58 9.03 -3.33 4.56
CA GLY A 58 8.65 -2.40 3.50
C GLY A 58 7.25 -2.59 3.00
N MET A 59 6.90 -1.88 1.94
CA MET A 59 5.58 -1.99 1.32
C MET A 59 5.63 -1.71 -0.17
N GLY A 60 4.56 -2.07 -0.85
CA GLY A 60 4.33 -1.74 -2.25
C GLY A 60 3.11 -0.83 -2.42
N PHE A 61 3.17 0.04 -3.39
CA PHE A 61 2.03 0.86 -3.80
C PHE A 61 2.07 1.11 -5.30
N THR A 62 0.93 1.49 -5.85
CA THR A 62 0.82 1.89 -7.25
C THR A 62 0.59 3.39 -7.34
N CYS A 63 1.17 4.01 -8.35
CA CYS A 63 0.95 5.43 -8.66
C CYS A 63 1.13 5.68 -10.17
N ARG A 64 0.76 6.87 -10.62
CA ARG A 64 0.87 7.26 -12.03
C ARG A 64 2.14 8.01 -12.37
N GLN A 65 3.06 8.14 -11.42
CA GLN A 65 4.33 8.83 -11.60
C GLN A 65 5.49 7.85 -11.46
N PHE A 66 6.48 8.03 -12.29
CA PHE A 66 7.72 7.31 -12.17
C PHE A 66 8.52 7.83 -10.96
N LEU A 67 9.03 6.90 -10.16
CA LEU A 67 9.96 7.20 -9.07
C LEU A 67 11.30 6.53 -9.37
N PRO A 68 12.41 7.27 -9.38
CA PRO A 68 13.71 6.64 -9.58
C PRO A 68 14.05 5.70 -8.43
N ARG A 69 14.74 4.61 -8.76
CA ARG A 69 15.29 3.73 -7.74
C ARG A 69 16.26 4.48 -6.86
N GLN A 70 16.33 4.09 -5.60
CA GLN A 70 17.23 4.64 -4.57
C GLN A 70 16.80 6.03 -4.07
N CYS A 71 15.80 6.67 -4.64
CA CYS A 71 15.31 7.90 -4.04
C CYS A 71 14.61 7.62 -2.70
N GLU A 72 14.66 8.57 -1.82
CA GLU A 72 14.07 8.47 -0.49
C GLU A 72 12.95 9.48 -0.32
N GLY A 73 12.06 9.17 0.57
CA GLY A 73 10.94 10.03 0.90
C GLY A 73 10.23 9.55 2.14
N SER A 74 9.17 10.23 2.50
CA SER A 74 8.25 9.82 3.54
C SER A 74 7.01 9.22 2.89
N LEU A 75 6.61 8.04 3.32
CA LEU A 75 5.38 7.39 2.86
C LEU A 75 4.35 7.42 3.98
N ARG A 76 3.20 8.00 3.68
CA ARG A 76 2.05 8.08 4.57
C ARG A 76 0.97 7.14 4.08
N VAL A 77 0.44 6.34 4.99
CA VAL A 77 -0.73 5.50 4.74
C VAL A 77 -1.90 6.07 5.53
N PHE A 78 -3.04 6.24 4.88
CA PHE A 78 -4.20 6.86 5.49
C PHE A 78 -5.24 5.84 5.91
N ASP A 79 -5.91 6.13 7.03
CA ASP A 79 -7.13 5.43 7.39
C ASP A 79 -8.20 5.76 6.33
N PRO A 80 -8.86 4.78 5.74
CA PRO A 80 -9.87 5.04 4.72
C PRO A 80 -11.16 5.64 5.28
N THR A 81 -11.33 5.66 6.60
CA THR A 81 -12.51 6.23 7.24
C THR A 81 -12.37 7.74 7.37
N PRO A 82 -13.19 8.55 6.68
CA PRO A 82 -13.11 9.99 6.82
C PRO A 82 -13.45 10.46 8.22
N VAL A 83 -12.65 11.37 8.75
CA VAL A 83 -12.92 12.05 10.01
C VAL A 83 -13.67 13.38 9.81
N GLY A 84 -13.87 13.78 8.58
CA GLY A 84 -14.57 15.00 8.23
C GLY A 84 -14.58 15.22 6.72
N VAL A 85 -15.17 16.33 6.32
CA VAL A 85 -15.24 16.75 4.92
C VAL A 85 -14.87 18.24 4.85
N ARG A 86 -14.02 18.59 3.89
CA ARG A 86 -13.67 19.98 3.62
C ARG A 86 -14.81 20.70 2.93
N ALA A 87 -14.73 22.04 2.89
CA ALA A 87 -15.73 22.86 2.23
C ALA A 87 -15.92 22.54 0.73
N ASP A 88 -14.89 22.01 0.08
CA ASP A 88 -14.91 21.57 -1.32
C ASP A 88 -15.47 20.17 -1.53
N GLY A 89 -15.93 19.50 -0.47
CA GLY A 89 -16.42 18.13 -0.53
C GLY A 89 -15.35 17.04 -0.39
N THR A 90 -14.08 17.42 -0.26
CA THR A 90 -12.98 16.45 -0.12
C THR A 90 -12.98 15.83 1.28
N ALA A 91 -12.92 14.49 1.34
CA ALA A 91 -12.81 13.77 2.60
C ALA A 91 -11.48 14.07 3.31
N ILE A 92 -11.55 14.26 4.61
CA ILE A 92 -10.38 14.41 5.47
C ILE A 92 -10.05 13.04 6.05
N LEU A 93 -8.86 12.53 5.72
CA LEU A 93 -8.36 11.25 6.21
C LEU A 93 -7.25 11.48 7.23
N GLU A 94 -7.17 10.62 8.22
CA GLU A 94 -6.07 10.62 9.19
C GLU A 94 -4.92 9.73 8.71
N VAL A 95 -3.71 10.14 9.06
CA VAL A 95 -2.51 9.34 8.82
C VAL A 95 -2.49 8.19 9.83
N ALA A 96 -2.62 6.97 9.34
CA ALA A 96 -2.53 5.78 10.16
C ALA A 96 -1.10 5.36 10.43
N PHE A 97 -0.21 5.65 9.46
CA PHE A 97 1.18 5.24 9.52
C PHE A 97 2.01 6.16 8.62
N GLU A 98 3.17 6.57 9.11
CA GLU A 98 4.15 7.34 8.34
C GLU A 98 5.55 6.79 8.60
N GLN A 99 6.32 6.57 7.56
CA GLN A 99 7.68 6.07 7.67
C GLN A 99 8.56 6.60 6.55
N ARG A 100 9.82 6.86 6.86
CA ARG A 100 10.84 7.13 5.84
C ARG A 100 11.11 5.86 5.06
N VAL A 101 11.16 5.98 3.75
CA VAL A 101 11.30 4.84 2.84
C VAL A 101 12.32 5.13 1.75
N LYS A 102 12.83 4.04 1.19
CA LYS A 102 13.72 4.08 0.03
C LYS A 102 13.12 3.25 -1.10
N VAL A 103 13.03 3.82 -2.28
CA VAL A 103 12.52 3.13 -3.47
C VAL A 103 13.50 2.04 -3.89
N ARG A 104 13.03 0.80 -3.93
CA ARG A 104 13.83 -0.37 -4.29
C ARG A 104 13.45 -0.96 -5.64
N ARG A 105 12.16 -0.96 -5.96
CA ARG A 105 11.63 -1.55 -7.17
C ARG A 105 10.66 -0.60 -7.84
N VAL A 106 10.77 -0.49 -9.15
CA VAL A 106 9.84 0.26 -9.99
C VAL A 106 9.50 -0.60 -11.18
N GLN A 107 8.22 -0.81 -11.41
CA GLN A 107 7.74 -1.62 -12.52
C GLN A 107 6.49 -0.99 -13.11
N MET A 108 6.50 -0.74 -14.41
CA MET A 108 5.30 -0.32 -15.13
C MET A 108 4.34 -1.52 -15.25
N THR A 109 3.09 -1.33 -14.88
CA THR A 109 2.10 -2.41 -14.78
C THR A 109 1.02 -2.36 -15.84
N SER A 110 0.90 -1.25 -16.58
CA SER A 110 -0.12 -1.11 -17.61
C SER A 110 0.32 -0.18 -18.75
N HIS A 111 -0.40 -0.21 -19.87
CA HIS A 111 -0.19 0.71 -21.00
C HIS A 111 -0.54 2.16 -20.68
N GLU A 112 -1.49 2.40 -19.80
CA GLU A 112 -1.59 3.69 -19.12
C GLU A 112 -0.51 3.70 -18.04
N PRO A 113 0.37 4.73 -18.01
CA PRO A 113 1.52 4.67 -17.12
C PRO A 113 1.11 4.58 -15.65
N THR A 114 0.96 3.36 -15.20
CA THR A 114 0.78 3.00 -13.79
C THR A 114 2.02 2.22 -13.38
N TYR A 115 2.62 2.64 -12.29
CA TYR A 115 3.84 2.05 -11.79
C TYR A 115 3.57 1.37 -10.45
N PHE A 116 4.08 0.14 -10.32
CA PHE A 116 4.23 -0.50 -9.02
C PHE A 116 5.56 -0.03 -8.43
N ILE A 117 5.51 0.51 -7.22
CA ILE A 117 6.66 0.99 -6.48
C ILE A 117 6.83 0.14 -5.22
N GLY A 118 7.93 -0.57 -5.13
CA GLY A 118 8.32 -1.30 -3.93
C GLY A 118 9.33 -0.48 -3.15
N VAL A 119 9.05 -0.26 -1.87
CA VAL A 119 9.92 0.51 -0.97
C VAL A 119 10.35 -0.33 0.22
N SER A 120 11.54 -0.06 0.74
CA SER A 120 12.00 -0.56 2.03
C SER A 120 11.90 0.56 3.05
N PHE A 121 11.56 0.22 4.29
CA PHE A 121 11.63 1.15 5.39
C PHE A 121 13.09 1.49 5.69
N ALA A 122 13.40 2.78 5.84
CA ALA A 122 14.77 3.24 6.09
C ALA A 122 15.26 2.81 7.47
N GLU A 123 14.35 2.74 8.42
CA GLU A 123 14.62 2.33 9.80
C GLU A 123 13.70 1.17 10.19
N PRO A 124 13.97 -0.05 9.70
CA PRO A 124 13.07 -1.19 9.92
C PRO A 124 12.90 -1.53 11.39
N ASP A 125 13.92 -1.29 12.22
CA ASP A 125 13.85 -1.55 13.66
C ASP A 125 12.91 -0.59 14.41
N SER A 126 12.58 0.55 13.82
CA SER A 126 11.61 1.51 14.36
C SER A 126 10.17 1.17 13.96
N VAL A 127 9.98 0.25 13.05
CA VAL A 127 8.65 -0.14 12.57
C VAL A 127 8.06 -1.17 13.52
N ASP A 128 6.81 -0.92 13.91
CA ASP A 128 6.06 -1.91 14.70
C ASP A 128 6.04 -3.25 13.95
N PRO A 129 6.55 -4.34 14.54
CA PRO A 129 6.53 -5.65 13.88
C PRO A 129 5.11 -6.13 13.53
N ASN A 130 4.11 -5.58 14.18
CA ASN A 130 2.70 -5.89 13.93
C ASN A 130 2.03 -4.87 13.00
N ILE A 131 2.80 -4.04 12.32
CA ILE A 131 2.25 -2.99 11.45
C ILE A 131 1.27 -3.55 10.41
N GLY A 132 1.57 -4.73 9.87
CA GLY A 132 0.68 -5.40 8.93
C GLY A 132 -0.69 -5.70 9.54
N ASP A 133 -0.72 -6.21 10.75
CA ASP A 133 -1.96 -6.51 11.46
C ASP A 133 -2.75 -5.24 11.77
N ARG A 134 -2.07 -4.21 12.24
CA ARG A 134 -2.70 -2.91 12.54
C ARG A 134 -3.34 -2.29 11.30
N ILE A 135 -2.66 -2.35 10.18
CA ILE A 135 -3.19 -1.81 8.92
C ILE A 135 -4.33 -2.68 8.38
N MET A 136 -4.24 -3.99 8.55
CA MET A 136 -5.34 -4.87 8.17
C MET A 136 -6.63 -4.57 8.95
N LEU A 137 -6.52 -4.16 10.21
CA LEU A 137 -7.69 -3.72 10.99
C LEU A 137 -8.37 -2.49 10.37
N LEU A 138 -7.62 -1.59 9.76
CA LEU A 138 -8.17 -0.41 9.10
C LEU A 138 -8.98 -0.76 7.85
N THR A 139 -8.67 -1.87 7.20
CA THR A 139 -9.43 -2.32 6.02
C THR A 139 -10.70 -3.09 6.37
N GLY A 140 -10.93 -3.36 7.65
CA GLY A 140 -12.01 -4.24 8.09
C GLY A 140 -11.80 -5.71 7.76
N ALA A 141 -10.67 -6.06 7.15
CA ALA A 141 -10.36 -7.43 6.75
C ALA A 141 -9.72 -8.25 7.86
N GLY A 142 -9.41 -7.63 8.97
CA GLY A 142 -8.70 -8.29 10.08
C GLY A 142 -9.59 -8.81 11.18
N GLU A 143 -10.82 -8.42 11.24
CA GLU A 143 -11.75 -9.03 12.16
C GLU A 143 -12.24 -10.31 11.54
N GLY A 144 -11.63 -11.37 12.04
CA GLY A 144 -12.06 -12.70 11.85
C GLY A 144 -13.06 -12.82 10.74
N ASP A 145 -12.55 -12.78 9.56
CA ASP A 145 -13.42 -13.08 8.46
C ASP A 145 -14.27 -14.24 8.95
N PRO A 146 -15.50 -13.97 9.33
CA PRO A 146 -16.36 -15.07 9.52
C PRO A 146 -16.20 -15.81 8.23
N ALA A 147 -15.73 -17.01 8.35
CA ALA A 147 -15.82 -17.95 7.30
C ALA A 147 -17.03 -17.54 6.50
N PRO A 148 -16.86 -17.26 5.24
CA PRO A 148 -17.95 -16.79 4.42
C PRO A 148 -19.13 -17.63 4.82
N PRO A 149 -20.22 -17.01 5.15
CA PRO A 149 -21.34 -17.76 5.60
C PRO A 149 -21.44 -18.91 4.65
N ALA A 150 -21.09 -20.01 5.18
CA ALA A 150 -21.10 -21.21 4.42
C ALA A 150 -22.35 -21.09 3.62
N ALA A 151 -22.13 -20.89 2.38
CA ALA A 151 -23.21 -20.71 1.47
C ALA A 151 -24.32 -21.55 2.03
N SER A 152 -25.32 -20.91 2.41
CA SER A 152 -26.43 -21.57 3.03
C SER A 152 -26.58 -22.88 2.33
N PRO A 153 -26.51 -23.96 3.05
CA PRO A 153 -26.58 -25.23 2.39
C PRO A 153 -27.77 -25.13 1.45
N PRO A 154 -27.54 -25.37 0.23
CA PRO A 154 -28.61 -25.25 -0.70
C PRO A 154 -29.75 -26.01 -0.06
N THR A 155 -30.77 -25.33 0.16
CA THR A 155 -32.01 -25.94 0.59
C THR A 155 -32.11 -27.21 -0.19
N PRO A 156 -32.10 -28.36 0.48
CA PRO A 156 -32.17 -29.58 -0.24
C PRO A 156 -33.38 -29.45 -1.14
N PRO A 157 -33.16 -29.56 -2.36
CA PRO A 157 -34.27 -29.51 -3.27
C PRO A 157 -35.17 -30.63 -2.90
N GLY A 158 -36.23 -30.44 -2.90
CA GLY A 158 -37.03 -31.53 -2.73
C GLY A 158 -37.33 -31.88 -1.45
N ALA A 159 -36.81 -31.12 -0.70
CA ALA A 159 -37.75 -31.14 0.27
C ALA A 159 -38.99 -31.28 -0.48
N PRO A 160 -39.49 -32.03 -0.81
CA PRO A 160 -40.39 -32.17 -1.29
C PRO A 160 -41.14 -32.39 -1.08
N ASP A 161 -41.28 -32.23 -1.21
CA ASP A 161 -41.96 -32.44 -1.32
C ASP A 161 -42.47 -33.09 -1.40
N ALA A 162 -42.41 -33.12 -1.20
CA ALA A 162 -42.97 -33.94 -1.35
C ALA A 162 -43.74 -34.26 -1.51
#